data_ca3ba71192a64902025c0e77ca97c962
#
_entry.id   ca3ba71192a64902025c0e77ca97c962
#
_cell.length_a   1.000
_cell.length_b   1.000
_cell.length_c   1.000
_cell.angle_alpha   90.00
_cell.angle_beta   90.00
_cell.angle_gamma   90.00
#
_symmetry.space_group_name_H-M   'P 1'
#
loop_
_entity.id
_entity.type
_entity.pdbx_description
1 polymer ?
#
loop_
_entity_poly.entity_id
_entity_poly.type
_entity_poly.pdbx_seq_one_letter_code
_entity_poly.pdbx_strand_id
1 'polypeptide(L)'
;MNLKKLFQPRSLAVVGGYWTDFVLQGNHKLGFKGPIWHINPTRTSSKKNKYYKNFKELPGIPDCVYIAVSRDLTVKVIKDFSSLGTGGAVCLASRFSETGSNKGLLRTKELIKNSGAMPFLGPNCYGFINYLDGVSVWSDQIAGKPAKNGIALICQSGTIGNTVSFNHRSLPIGYIISVGNQTCITIEDLIEYVLNDKRVTAIGIYA
;
A
#
# COMPACT_ATOMS: atom_id res chain seq x y z
N MET A 1 -7.49 -3.30 -15.17
CA MET A 1 -6.45 -2.40 -14.55
C MET A 1 -5.15 -3.16 -14.37
N ASN A 2 -3.97 -2.56 -14.61
CA ASN A 2 -2.70 -3.27 -14.39
C ASN A 2 -2.20 -3.02 -12.95
N LEU A 3 -2.37 -4.00 -12.07
CA LEU A 3 -2.02 -3.92 -10.66
C LEU A 3 -0.65 -4.56 -10.32
N LYS A 4 0.06 -5.09 -11.33
CA LYS A 4 1.31 -5.82 -11.10
C LYS A 4 2.37 -4.97 -10.39
N LYS A 5 2.60 -3.73 -10.83
CA LYS A 5 3.58 -2.84 -10.18
C LYS A 5 3.19 -2.43 -8.77
N LEU A 6 1.88 -2.38 -8.45
CA LEU A 6 1.41 -2.08 -7.11
C LEU A 6 1.70 -3.24 -6.16
N PHE A 7 1.30 -4.49 -6.51
CA PHE A 7 1.37 -5.63 -5.60
C PHE A 7 2.65 -6.46 -5.70
N GLN A 8 3.41 -6.31 -6.80
CA GLN A 8 4.70 -6.96 -7.04
C GLN A 8 5.76 -5.91 -7.43
N PRO A 9 5.96 -4.87 -6.62
CA PRO A 9 6.89 -3.79 -6.93
C PRO A 9 8.33 -4.26 -6.87
N ARG A 10 9.17 -3.71 -7.74
CA ARG A 10 10.64 -3.87 -7.69
C ARG A 10 11.30 -2.71 -6.94
N SER A 11 10.58 -1.63 -6.73
CA SER A 11 11.01 -0.45 -5.97
C SER A 11 9.84 0.20 -5.25
N LEU A 12 10.10 0.74 -4.07
CA LEU A 12 9.11 1.40 -3.22
C LEU A 12 9.53 2.83 -2.92
N ALA A 13 8.55 3.72 -2.81
CA ALA A 13 8.69 4.97 -2.09
C ALA A 13 7.75 4.98 -0.88
N VAL A 14 8.19 5.56 0.24
CA VAL A 14 7.36 5.77 1.42
C VAL A 14 7.37 7.25 1.79
N VAL A 15 6.19 7.85 1.94
CA VAL A 15 6.02 9.28 2.21
C VAL A 15 5.37 9.47 3.57
N GLY A 16 6.09 10.07 4.51
CA GLY A 16 5.56 10.33 5.84
C GLY A 16 6.54 10.08 6.97
N GLY A 17 5.97 9.82 8.16
CA GLY A 17 6.72 9.63 9.41
C GLY A 17 6.55 8.25 10.01
N TYR A 18 5.93 8.19 11.20
CA TYR A 18 5.81 6.98 12.03
C TYR A 18 5.31 5.73 11.27
N TRP A 19 4.22 5.85 10.51
CA TRP A 19 3.62 4.71 9.81
C TRP A 19 4.51 4.11 8.71
N THR A 20 5.46 4.89 8.18
CA THR A 20 6.38 4.38 7.15
C THR A 20 7.42 3.42 7.71
N ASP A 21 7.71 3.52 9.02
CA ASP A 21 8.68 2.64 9.68
C ASP A 21 8.20 1.18 9.70
N PHE A 22 6.87 0.93 9.75
CA PHE A 22 6.31 -0.42 9.64
C PHE A 22 6.52 -1.02 8.24
N VAL A 23 6.38 -0.21 7.18
CA VAL A 23 6.67 -0.67 5.83
C VAL A 23 8.14 -1.07 5.68
N LEU A 24 9.07 -0.29 6.25
CA LEU A 24 10.50 -0.62 6.22
C LEU A 24 10.78 -1.92 6.98
N GLN A 25 10.23 -2.06 8.19
CA GLN A 25 10.41 -3.27 9.03
C GLN A 25 9.79 -4.50 8.38
N GLY A 26 8.57 -4.39 7.82
CA GLY A 26 7.88 -5.48 7.14
C GLY A 26 8.68 -6.00 5.94
N ASN A 27 9.19 -5.10 5.12
CA ASN A 27 10.01 -5.47 3.96
C ASN A 27 11.35 -6.10 4.36
N HIS A 28 12.00 -5.59 5.40
CA HIS A 28 13.20 -6.22 5.94
C HIS A 28 12.90 -7.65 6.41
N LYS A 29 11.80 -7.85 7.15
CA LYS A 29 11.37 -9.16 7.65
C LYS A 29 11.05 -10.15 6.53
N LEU A 30 10.39 -9.71 5.46
CA LEU A 30 10.03 -10.55 4.31
C LEU A 30 11.17 -10.74 3.30
N GLY A 31 12.29 -10.03 3.49
CA GLY A 31 13.46 -10.15 2.63
C GLY A 31 13.34 -9.44 1.29
N PHE A 32 12.54 -8.39 1.19
CA PHE A 32 12.45 -7.54 0.00
C PHE A 32 13.83 -7.00 -0.40
N LYS A 33 14.19 -7.12 -1.67
CA LYS A 33 15.53 -6.76 -2.18
C LYS A 33 15.57 -5.46 -2.97
N GLY A 34 14.39 -4.92 -3.31
CA GLY A 34 14.30 -3.66 -4.05
C GLY A 34 14.67 -2.45 -3.19
N PRO A 35 15.00 -1.32 -3.82
CA PRO A 35 15.22 -0.09 -3.10
C PRO A 35 13.90 0.42 -2.47
N ILE A 36 14.02 1.00 -1.27
CA ILE A 36 12.92 1.70 -0.59
C ILE A 36 13.39 3.13 -0.33
N TRP A 37 12.75 4.10 -0.97
CA TRP A 37 13.09 5.52 -0.85
C TRP A 37 12.16 6.22 0.12
N HIS A 38 12.70 6.73 1.21
CA HIS A 38 11.93 7.39 2.27
C HIS A 38 11.90 8.90 2.06
N ILE A 39 10.72 9.45 1.78
CA ILE A 39 10.50 10.89 1.63
C ILE A 39 9.97 11.46 2.95
N ASN A 40 10.78 12.30 3.56
CA ASN A 40 10.40 13.04 4.75
C ASN A 40 11.20 14.35 4.82
N PRO A 41 10.55 15.52 4.60
CA PRO A 41 11.26 16.80 4.54
C PRO A 41 11.85 17.25 5.89
N THR A 42 11.36 16.70 7.01
CA THR A 42 11.77 17.13 8.36
C THR A 42 12.84 16.23 8.98
N ARG A 43 12.95 14.97 8.54
CA ARG A 43 13.98 14.05 9.05
C ARG A 43 15.34 14.33 8.41
N THR A 44 16.39 14.22 9.21
CA THR A 44 17.78 14.35 8.76
C THR A 44 18.36 12.99 8.39
N SER A 45 19.03 12.91 7.25
CA SER A 45 19.70 11.68 6.82
C SER A 45 20.88 11.34 7.73
N SER A 46 21.10 10.05 7.92
CA SER A 46 22.25 9.50 8.67
C SER A 46 22.98 8.47 7.79
N LYS A 47 24.09 7.92 8.28
CA LYS A 47 24.80 6.83 7.57
C LYS A 47 23.91 5.58 7.30
N LYS A 48 22.90 5.35 8.16
CA LYS A 48 22.00 4.17 8.05
C LYS A 48 20.71 4.47 7.29
N ASN A 49 20.21 5.72 7.35
CA ASN A 49 18.91 6.09 6.79
C ASN A 49 19.04 7.33 5.92
N LYS A 50 18.72 7.18 4.65
CA LYS A 50 18.66 8.29 3.70
C LYS A 50 17.22 8.77 3.57
N TYR A 51 17.00 10.08 3.79
CA TYR A 51 15.71 10.74 3.62
C TYR A 51 15.80 11.73 2.45
N TYR A 52 14.81 11.64 1.56
CA TYR A 52 14.64 12.59 0.47
C TYR A 52 13.67 13.70 0.91
N LYS A 53 13.90 14.93 0.49
CA LYS A 53 13.03 16.05 0.86
C LYS A 53 11.75 16.07 0.05
N ASN A 54 11.79 15.60 -1.19
CA ASN A 54 10.66 15.53 -2.10
C ASN A 54 10.88 14.44 -3.17
N PHE A 55 9.85 14.18 -3.97
CA PHE A 55 9.86 13.11 -4.99
C PHE A 55 10.85 13.39 -6.15
N LYS A 56 11.22 14.65 -6.40
CA LYS A 56 12.17 15.02 -7.49
C LYS A 56 13.61 14.61 -7.18
N GLU A 57 13.93 14.38 -5.91
CA GLU A 57 15.24 13.93 -5.46
C GLU A 57 15.41 12.41 -5.53
N LEU A 58 14.36 11.67 -5.88
CA LEU A 58 14.43 10.22 -5.97
C LEU A 58 15.36 9.78 -7.10
N PRO A 59 16.15 8.71 -6.92
CA PRO A 59 17.06 8.21 -7.95
C PRO A 59 16.34 7.49 -9.10
N GLY A 60 15.03 7.32 -9.03
CA GLY A 60 14.22 6.68 -10.07
C GLY A 60 12.73 6.78 -9.79
N ILE A 61 11.93 6.21 -10.68
CA ILE A 61 10.46 6.15 -10.55
C ILE A 61 10.11 4.90 -9.73
N PRO A 62 9.42 5.02 -8.58
CA PRO A 62 9.02 3.86 -7.80
C PRO A 62 7.89 3.10 -8.51
N ASP A 63 7.90 1.77 -8.41
CA ASP A 63 6.78 0.94 -8.87
C ASP A 63 5.55 1.15 -7.98
N CYS A 64 5.74 1.28 -6.65
CA CYS A 64 4.67 1.55 -5.71
C CYS A 64 5.07 2.65 -4.72
N VAL A 65 4.12 3.51 -4.34
CA VAL A 65 4.28 4.51 -3.29
C VAL A 65 3.30 4.31 -2.14
N TYR A 66 3.82 4.28 -0.91
CA TYR A 66 3.02 4.33 0.32
C TYR A 66 2.90 5.77 0.82
N ILE A 67 1.66 6.28 0.94
CA ILE A 67 1.37 7.66 1.31
C ILE A 67 0.74 7.70 2.70
N ALA A 68 1.55 8.04 3.71
CA ALA A 68 1.19 8.08 5.12
C ALA A 68 1.29 9.51 5.69
N VAL A 69 0.56 10.41 5.08
CA VAL A 69 0.46 11.83 5.46
C VAL A 69 -1.00 12.23 5.63
N SER A 70 -1.28 13.48 6.06
CA SER A 70 -2.66 13.95 6.22
C SER A 70 -3.46 13.88 4.92
N ARG A 71 -4.80 13.81 5.02
CA ARG A 71 -5.71 13.77 3.86
C ARG A 71 -5.39 14.82 2.81
N ASP A 72 -5.26 16.08 3.21
CA ASP A 72 -5.07 17.20 2.29
C ASP A 72 -3.70 17.12 1.58
N LEU A 73 -2.68 16.58 2.28
CA LEU A 73 -1.37 16.34 1.70
C LEU A 73 -1.36 15.08 0.81
N THR A 74 -2.15 14.06 1.15
CA THR A 74 -2.32 12.85 0.32
C THR A 74 -2.80 13.22 -1.08
N VAL A 75 -3.78 14.14 -1.20
CA VAL A 75 -4.30 14.62 -2.50
C VAL A 75 -3.22 15.33 -3.35
N LYS A 76 -2.26 15.99 -2.70
CA LYS A 76 -1.12 16.62 -3.41
C LYS A 76 -0.09 15.57 -3.81
N VAL A 77 0.32 14.71 -2.88
CA VAL A 77 1.35 13.69 -3.09
C VAL A 77 0.94 12.70 -4.19
N ILE A 78 -0.33 12.29 -4.24
CA ILE A 78 -0.80 11.37 -5.29
C ILE A 78 -0.66 11.98 -6.70
N LYS A 79 -0.90 13.30 -6.83
CA LYS A 79 -0.68 14.03 -8.08
C LYS A 79 0.79 14.00 -8.52
N ASP A 80 1.69 14.23 -7.56
CA ASP A 80 3.13 14.25 -7.81
C ASP A 80 3.61 12.88 -8.34
N PHE A 81 3.22 11.78 -7.69
CA PHE A 81 3.60 10.44 -8.11
C PHE A 81 2.89 9.97 -9.38
N SER A 82 1.64 10.37 -9.59
CA SER A 82 0.95 10.11 -10.85
C SER A 82 1.67 10.79 -12.03
N SER A 83 2.07 12.06 -11.88
CA SER A 83 2.81 12.79 -12.92
C SER A 83 4.21 12.22 -13.18
N LEU A 84 4.81 11.56 -12.20
CA LEU A 84 6.10 10.86 -12.33
C LEU A 84 5.98 9.53 -13.09
N GLY A 85 4.76 8.98 -13.25
CA GLY A 85 4.53 7.69 -13.89
C GLY A 85 4.71 6.49 -12.95
N THR A 86 4.52 6.69 -11.64
CA THR A 86 4.51 5.64 -10.63
C THR A 86 3.45 4.58 -10.96
N GLY A 87 3.76 3.30 -10.72
CA GLY A 87 2.90 2.19 -11.11
C GLY A 87 1.67 2.01 -10.24
N GLY A 88 1.67 2.48 -8.98
CA GLY A 88 0.51 2.45 -8.09
C GLY A 88 0.79 3.07 -6.73
N ALA A 89 -0.28 3.32 -5.96
CA ALA A 89 -0.18 3.93 -4.64
C ALA A 89 -1.02 3.20 -3.58
N VAL A 90 -0.61 3.32 -2.32
CA VAL A 90 -1.40 2.94 -1.15
C VAL A 90 -1.61 4.19 -0.30
N CYS A 91 -2.87 4.55 -0.02
CA CYS A 91 -3.25 5.77 0.70
C CYS A 91 -3.79 5.43 2.10
N LEU A 92 -2.99 5.69 3.14
CA LEU A 92 -3.36 5.41 4.53
C LEU A 92 -4.43 6.36 5.07
N ALA A 93 -4.38 7.64 4.70
CA ALA A 93 -5.19 8.69 5.33
C ALA A 93 -6.70 8.40 5.28
N SER A 94 -7.38 8.68 6.37
CA SER A 94 -8.84 8.67 6.52
C SER A 94 -9.46 10.08 6.34
N ARG A 95 -10.77 10.19 6.61
CA ARG A 95 -11.60 11.40 6.52
C ARG A 95 -11.88 11.86 5.09
N PHE A 96 -12.01 10.90 4.17
CA PHE A 96 -12.52 11.08 2.82
C PHE A 96 -14.04 10.86 2.77
N SER A 97 -14.56 10.14 1.78
CA SER A 97 -15.99 9.91 1.59
C SER A 97 -16.68 9.19 2.75
N GLU A 98 -15.95 8.37 3.52
CA GLU A 98 -16.49 7.62 4.65
C GLU A 98 -17.06 8.50 5.78
N THR A 99 -16.70 9.78 5.81
CA THR A 99 -17.25 10.71 6.81
C THR A 99 -18.60 11.28 6.43
N GLY A 100 -19.07 11.10 5.17
CA GLY A 100 -20.26 11.72 4.63
C GLY A 100 -20.21 13.26 4.52
N SER A 101 -19.09 13.90 4.93
CA SER A 101 -18.96 15.35 4.91
C SER A 101 -18.69 15.89 3.49
N ASN A 102 -19.22 17.09 3.17
CA ASN A 102 -18.94 17.75 1.89
C ASN A 102 -17.45 17.90 1.61
N LYS A 103 -16.64 18.19 2.65
CA LYS A 103 -15.20 18.29 2.52
C LYS A 103 -14.55 16.94 2.22
N GLY A 104 -15.02 15.86 2.84
CA GLY A 104 -14.56 14.51 2.56
C GLY A 104 -14.87 14.09 1.12
N LEU A 105 -16.09 14.30 0.67
CA LEU A 105 -16.52 14.01 -0.69
C LEU A 105 -15.71 14.81 -1.74
N LEU A 106 -15.48 16.11 -1.50
CA LEU A 106 -14.66 16.94 -2.37
C LEU A 106 -13.23 16.38 -2.49
N ARG A 107 -12.58 16.05 -1.35
CA ARG A 107 -11.23 15.50 -1.34
C ARG A 107 -11.13 14.13 -2.00
N THR A 108 -12.19 13.32 -1.93
CA THR A 108 -12.26 12.05 -2.67
C THR A 108 -12.27 12.29 -4.18
N LYS A 109 -13.09 13.23 -4.67
CA LYS A 109 -13.10 13.61 -6.09
C LYS A 109 -11.74 14.14 -6.57
N GLU A 110 -11.10 14.98 -5.77
CA GLU A 110 -9.76 15.49 -6.07
C GLU A 110 -8.70 14.38 -6.09
N LEU A 111 -8.78 13.42 -5.16
CA LEU A 111 -7.87 12.28 -5.11
C LEU A 111 -7.96 11.44 -6.40
N ILE A 112 -9.19 11.10 -6.84
CA ILE A 112 -9.44 10.39 -8.09
C ILE A 112 -8.89 11.18 -9.29
N LYS A 113 -9.24 12.47 -9.39
CA LYS A 113 -8.76 13.33 -10.48
C LYS A 113 -7.23 13.38 -10.54
N ASN A 114 -6.59 13.52 -9.39
CA ASN A 114 -5.15 13.70 -9.30
C ASN A 114 -4.36 12.39 -9.51
N SER A 115 -4.97 11.23 -9.25
CA SER A 115 -4.33 9.94 -9.53
C SER A 115 -4.24 9.65 -11.04
N GLY A 116 -5.12 10.26 -11.86
CA GLY A 116 -5.13 10.02 -13.30
C GLY A 116 -5.30 8.53 -13.61
N ALA A 117 -4.36 7.97 -14.38
CA ALA A 117 -4.34 6.55 -14.71
C ALA A 117 -3.61 5.67 -13.66
N MET A 118 -2.98 6.26 -12.64
CA MET A 118 -2.27 5.53 -11.60
C MET A 118 -3.27 4.88 -10.63
N PRO A 119 -3.33 3.54 -10.51
CA PRO A 119 -4.19 2.85 -9.57
C PRO A 119 -3.76 3.13 -8.12
N PHE A 120 -4.72 3.21 -7.22
CA PHE A 120 -4.42 3.33 -5.80
C PHE A 120 -5.37 2.51 -4.93
N LEU A 121 -4.82 1.93 -3.86
CA LEU A 121 -5.54 1.21 -2.81
C LEU A 121 -5.96 2.18 -1.70
N GLY A 122 -7.18 2.05 -1.21
CA GLY A 122 -7.76 2.92 -0.20
C GLY A 122 -8.58 4.09 -0.78
N PRO A 123 -8.56 5.29 -0.17
CA PRO A 123 -7.89 5.65 1.09
C PRO A 123 -8.49 4.94 2.33
N ASN A 124 -8.01 5.30 3.51
CA ASN A 124 -8.48 4.72 4.77
C ASN A 124 -8.26 3.18 4.81
N CYS A 125 -7.07 2.72 4.43
CA CYS A 125 -6.69 1.31 4.39
C CYS A 125 -5.33 1.09 5.06
N TYR A 126 -5.08 -0.13 5.54
CA TYR A 126 -3.77 -0.52 6.05
C TYR A 126 -2.77 -0.81 4.94
N GLY A 127 -3.25 -1.15 3.73
CA GLY A 127 -2.43 -1.51 2.59
C GLY A 127 -2.46 -3.00 2.27
N PHE A 128 -1.31 -3.60 1.97
CA PHE A 128 -1.22 -5.01 1.64
C PHE A 128 0.06 -5.67 2.15
N ILE A 129 -0.03 -6.98 2.34
CA ILE A 129 1.11 -7.88 2.56
C ILE A 129 1.05 -8.94 1.47
N ASN A 130 2.13 -9.10 0.72
CA ASN A 130 2.30 -10.14 -0.29
C ASN A 130 3.45 -11.07 0.16
N TYR A 131 3.09 -12.17 0.81
CA TYR A 131 4.02 -13.19 1.27
C TYR A 131 4.63 -14.00 0.13
N LEU A 132 3.97 -14.05 -1.05
CA LEU A 132 4.43 -14.82 -2.21
C LEU A 132 5.63 -14.17 -2.90
N ASP A 133 5.73 -12.84 -2.84
CA ASP A 133 6.84 -12.07 -3.43
C ASP A 133 7.68 -11.36 -2.35
N GLY A 134 7.38 -11.58 -1.06
CA GLY A 134 8.14 -11.05 0.06
C GLY A 134 8.10 -9.53 0.17
N VAL A 135 6.94 -8.91 -0.08
CA VAL A 135 6.77 -7.46 -0.01
C VAL A 135 5.63 -7.05 0.93
N SER A 136 5.84 -5.96 1.68
CA SER A 136 4.86 -5.40 2.60
C SER A 136 4.73 -3.89 2.40
N VAL A 137 3.53 -3.45 2.10
CA VAL A 137 3.13 -2.03 2.13
C VAL A 137 1.97 -1.94 3.12
N TRP A 138 2.30 -2.08 4.41
CA TRP A 138 1.35 -2.28 5.51
C TRP A 138 1.66 -1.34 6.67
N SER A 139 0.62 -0.72 7.25
CA SER A 139 0.73 0.33 8.28
C SER A 139 0.91 -0.17 9.71
N ASP A 140 1.18 -1.45 9.90
CA ASP A 140 1.37 -2.04 11.23
C ASP A 140 2.44 -3.13 11.19
N GLN A 141 2.76 -3.68 12.37
CA GLN A 141 3.61 -4.86 12.46
C GLN A 141 2.99 -6.03 11.71
N ILE A 142 3.83 -6.85 11.14
CA ILE A 142 3.41 -8.06 10.44
C ILE A 142 4.01 -9.30 11.09
N ALA A 143 3.25 -10.39 11.08
CA ALA A 143 3.76 -11.73 11.38
C ALA A 143 3.94 -12.52 10.07
N GLY A 144 4.23 -13.80 10.18
CA GLY A 144 4.41 -14.69 9.02
C GLY A 144 5.78 -14.64 8.39
N LYS A 145 5.94 -15.44 7.34
CA LYS A 145 7.15 -15.63 6.54
C LYS A 145 6.77 -15.69 5.06
N PRO A 146 7.72 -15.48 4.13
CA PRO A 146 7.47 -15.72 2.70
C PRO A 146 6.90 -17.12 2.45
N ALA A 147 5.94 -17.20 1.54
CA ALA A 147 5.21 -18.41 1.19
C ALA A 147 5.36 -18.74 -0.30
N LYS A 148 5.24 -20.02 -0.67
CA LYS A 148 5.27 -20.46 -2.08
C LYS A 148 3.88 -20.37 -2.73
N ASN A 149 2.84 -20.62 -1.95
CA ASN A 149 1.43 -20.54 -2.32
C ASN A 149 0.60 -20.21 -1.08
N GLY A 150 -0.65 -19.84 -1.24
CA GLY A 150 -1.52 -19.56 -0.12
C GLY A 150 -2.82 -18.87 -0.49
N ILE A 151 -3.58 -18.53 0.54
CA ILE A 151 -4.89 -17.87 0.45
C ILE A 151 -4.67 -16.36 0.24
N ALA A 152 -5.46 -15.75 -0.63
CA ALA A 152 -5.60 -14.29 -0.69
C ALA A 152 -6.76 -13.86 0.21
N LEU A 153 -6.47 -13.08 1.25
CA LEU A 153 -7.47 -12.47 2.11
C LEU A 153 -7.67 -11.01 1.71
N ILE A 154 -8.89 -10.68 1.28
CA ILE A 154 -9.29 -9.32 0.91
C ILE A 154 -10.25 -8.81 1.99
N CYS A 155 -9.87 -7.75 2.70
CA CYS A 155 -10.63 -7.22 3.82
C CYS A 155 -11.00 -5.75 3.58
N GLN A 156 -12.25 -5.36 3.85
CA GLN A 156 -12.58 -3.94 3.96
C GLN A 156 -11.86 -3.34 5.18
N SER A 157 -11.86 -4.03 6.31
CA SER A 157 -11.23 -3.60 7.57
C SER A 157 -9.75 -3.99 7.65
N GLY A 158 -8.87 -3.00 7.86
CA GLY A 158 -7.44 -3.24 8.14
C GLY A 158 -7.22 -4.02 9.44
N THR A 159 -8.04 -3.82 10.47
CA THR A 159 -7.93 -4.52 11.75
C THR A 159 -8.14 -6.03 11.60
N ILE A 160 -9.08 -6.46 10.76
CA ILE A 160 -9.29 -7.89 10.48
C ILE A 160 -8.06 -8.48 9.79
N GLY A 161 -7.54 -7.81 8.75
CA GLY A 161 -6.31 -8.23 8.07
C GLY A 161 -5.13 -8.31 9.03
N ASN A 162 -5.00 -7.34 9.93
CA ASN A 162 -3.94 -7.33 10.93
C ASN A 162 -4.07 -8.52 11.90
N THR A 163 -5.27 -8.77 12.44
CA THR A 163 -5.52 -9.92 13.33
C THR A 163 -5.17 -11.24 12.66
N VAL A 164 -5.53 -11.40 11.37
CA VAL A 164 -5.20 -12.62 10.63
C VAL A 164 -3.70 -12.73 10.37
N SER A 165 -2.98 -11.61 10.18
CA SER A 165 -1.52 -11.65 9.98
C SER A 165 -0.77 -12.27 11.16
N PHE A 166 -1.31 -12.17 12.40
CA PHE A 166 -0.77 -12.75 13.63
C PHE A 166 -1.32 -14.15 13.96
N ASN A 167 -2.02 -14.78 13.02
CA ASN A 167 -2.59 -16.10 13.24
C ASN A 167 -1.49 -17.18 13.33
N HIS A 168 -1.56 -17.98 14.40
CA HIS A 168 -0.63 -19.10 14.69
C HIS A 168 -1.18 -20.48 14.27
N ARG A 169 -2.31 -20.53 13.54
CA ARG A 169 -2.99 -21.79 13.15
C ARG A 169 -2.45 -22.40 11.85
N SER A 170 -1.22 -22.04 11.44
CA SER A 170 -0.58 -22.54 10.19
C SER A 170 -1.41 -22.32 8.93
N LEU A 171 -2.25 -21.27 8.91
CA LEU A 171 -3.00 -20.91 7.71
C LEU A 171 -2.02 -20.42 6.62
N PRO A 172 -2.00 -21.05 5.45
CA PRO A 172 -1.09 -20.64 4.37
C PRO A 172 -1.61 -19.37 3.72
N ILE A 173 -1.12 -18.22 4.17
CA ILE A 173 -1.51 -16.92 3.64
C ILE A 173 -0.53 -16.49 2.56
N GLY A 174 -1.04 -16.19 1.34
CA GLY A 174 -0.29 -15.61 0.23
C GLY A 174 -0.39 -14.09 0.19
N TYR A 175 -1.62 -13.57 0.34
CA TYR A 175 -1.91 -12.14 0.36
C TYR A 175 -2.80 -11.77 1.54
N ILE A 176 -2.56 -10.59 2.12
CA ILE A 176 -3.54 -9.86 2.93
C ILE A 176 -3.68 -8.48 2.31
N ILE A 177 -4.90 -8.08 1.95
CA ILE A 177 -5.17 -6.79 1.29
C ILE A 177 -6.29 -6.07 2.03
N SER A 178 -6.02 -4.89 2.55
CA SER A 178 -7.02 -4.00 3.15
C SER A 178 -7.47 -2.99 2.11
N VAL A 179 -8.73 -3.04 1.67
CA VAL A 179 -9.22 -2.20 0.57
C VAL A 179 -9.62 -0.79 1.00
N GLY A 180 -9.95 -0.59 2.28
CA GLY A 180 -10.42 0.70 2.79
C GLY A 180 -11.69 1.17 2.09
N ASN A 181 -11.69 2.42 1.59
CA ASN A 181 -12.87 3.04 0.97
C ASN A 181 -13.17 2.58 -0.47
N GLN A 182 -12.34 1.76 -1.08
CA GLN A 182 -12.53 1.26 -2.45
C GLN A 182 -12.76 2.39 -3.49
N THR A 183 -12.00 3.47 -3.36
CA THR A 183 -12.24 4.68 -4.17
C THR A 183 -11.75 4.54 -5.60
N CYS A 184 -10.72 3.73 -5.84
CA CYS A 184 -10.14 3.45 -7.17
C CYS A 184 -10.09 1.95 -7.43
N ILE A 185 -9.39 1.20 -6.58
CA ILE A 185 -9.33 -0.27 -6.67
C ILE A 185 -10.46 -0.83 -5.81
N THR A 186 -11.30 -1.67 -6.39
CA THR A 186 -12.43 -2.32 -5.72
C THR A 186 -12.08 -3.78 -5.32
N ILE A 187 -12.97 -4.43 -4.58
CA ILE A 187 -12.82 -5.86 -4.27
C ILE A 187 -12.83 -6.69 -5.56
N GLU A 188 -13.65 -6.32 -6.53
CA GLU A 188 -13.75 -7.02 -7.81
C GLU A 188 -12.45 -6.96 -8.61
N ASP A 189 -11.80 -5.79 -8.66
CA ASP A 189 -10.47 -5.64 -9.29
C ASP A 189 -9.42 -6.54 -8.61
N LEU A 190 -9.50 -6.65 -7.29
CA LEU A 190 -8.58 -7.49 -6.52
C LEU A 190 -8.84 -8.98 -6.73
N ILE A 191 -10.10 -9.40 -6.79
CA ILE A 191 -10.48 -10.78 -7.13
C ILE A 191 -9.90 -11.14 -8.50
N GLU A 192 -10.13 -10.30 -9.51
CA GLU A 192 -9.56 -10.50 -10.85
C GLU A 192 -8.03 -10.60 -10.81
N TYR A 193 -7.37 -9.71 -10.06
CA TYR A 193 -5.91 -9.72 -9.94
C TYR A 193 -5.38 -11.02 -9.31
N VAL A 194 -5.94 -11.45 -8.16
CA VAL A 194 -5.44 -12.63 -7.43
C VAL A 194 -5.82 -13.94 -8.10
N LEU A 195 -6.92 -14.02 -8.87
CA LEU A 195 -7.30 -15.19 -9.67
C LEU A 195 -6.26 -15.49 -10.78
N ASN A 196 -5.57 -14.47 -11.27
CA ASN A 196 -4.51 -14.62 -12.27
C ASN A 196 -3.17 -15.08 -11.67
N ASP A 197 -3.03 -15.12 -10.34
CA ASP A 197 -1.83 -15.67 -9.68
C ASP A 197 -2.05 -17.15 -9.33
N LYS A 198 -1.43 -18.04 -10.10
CA LYS A 198 -1.55 -19.49 -9.90
C LYS A 198 -1.06 -20.01 -8.54
N ARG A 199 -0.39 -19.17 -7.75
CA ARG A 199 0.05 -19.49 -6.40
C ARG A 199 -1.05 -19.26 -5.37
N VAL A 200 -2.13 -18.56 -5.75
CA VAL A 200 -3.30 -18.36 -4.88
C VAL A 200 -4.19 -19.61 -4.93
N THR A 201 -4.41 -20.23 -3.78
CA THR A 201 -5.14 -21.48 -3.64
C THR A 201 -6.63 -21.29 -3.27
N ALA A 202 -6.97 -20.17 -2.63
CA ALA A 202 -8.33 -19.78 -2.28
C ALA A 202 -8.39 -18.26 -2.07
N ILE A 203 -9.59 -17.69 -2.10
CA ILE A 203 -9.86 -16.28 -1.80
C ILE A 203 -10.80 -16.22 -0.62
N GLY A 204 -10.41 -15.50 0.42
CA GLY A 204 -11.27 -15.12 1.54
C GLY A 204 -11.63 -13.64 1.43
N ILE A 205 -12.91 -13.31 1.59
CA ILE A 205 -13.41 -11.93 1.53
C ILE A 205 -14.10 -11.59 2.83
N TYR A 206 -13.73 -10.44 3.39
CA TYR A 206 -14.43 -9.81 4.52
C TYR A 206 -14.80 -8.38 4.10
N ALA A 207 -16.09 -8.16 3.76
CA ALA A 207 -16.69 -6.90 3.32
C ALA A 207 -17.69 -6.36 4.35
#